data_e7bfb95181c75b354e8e78980551c6ce
#
_entry.id   e7bfb95181c75b354e8e78980551c6ce
#
_cell.length_a   1.000
_cell.length_b   1.000
_cell.length_c   1.000
_cell.angle_alpha   90.00
_cell.angle_beta   90.00
_cell.angle_gamma   90.00
#
_symmetry.space_group_name_H-M   'P 1'
#
loop_
_entity.id
_entity.type
_entity.pdbx_description
1 polymer ?
#
loop_
_entity_poly.entity_id
_entity_poly.type
_entity_poly.pdbx_seq_one_letter_code
_entity_poly.pdbx_strand_id
1 'polypeptide(L)'
;MGSEMCIRDRTVIGARGPEPRENRAFLSFSRSLRSAGLPVPEIYAADETAGVWLAEDLGDTTLHGALEAARRRTGEAFPAEAEAAFARALARLTRLQTVGGRVVDFSAAHPRPDFDTLSILWDLNYFKYHFLRLAKVPFREGPLEDDFRALAAFALAEEATHFVHRDFQSRNIMLRDGEPWFIDYQGGRRGALQYDVASLLFSGTTGVPAGARERLLGAYLDALGREQPVDREAWTARYRGFVLIRMMQAMGAYGYRGIFERRALFTGSIPTAAGILAELLEDPLPVRAPELGLVFRRIVDRWAEPAPRAREGLEVEVSSFSYRRGYPHHGADHGGGFVFDCRALPNPGREERYRGLTGLDAPVIRALERAAETGRFWTATRGLVDAQVENYLARGFRDLAVAYGCTGGQHRSVYFAERMARHLAARDPSVRVRIRHREAARWPRSEGSGPEGDRWTR
;
A
#
# COMPACT_ATOMS: atom_id res chain seq x y z
N MET A 1 -22.74 1.72 -1.36
CA MET A 1 -23.03 3.15 -1.32
C MET A 1 -24.10 3.38 -0.27
N GLY A 2 -23.75 4.03 0.84
CA GLY A 2 -24.71 4.47 1.85
C GLY A 2 -25.28 5.83 1.46
N SER A 3 -26.56 6.08 1.75
CA SER A 3 -27.15 7.41 1.71
C SER A 3 -27.51 7.84 3.13
N GLU A 4 -27.15 9.06 3.48
CA GLU A 4 -27.53 9.68 4.75
C GLU A 4 -28.95 10.22 4.70
N MET A 5 -29.71 10.01 5.75
CA MET A 5 -31.07 10.57 5.90
C MET A 5 -31.25 11.11 7.32
N CYS A 6 -31.71 12.33 7.43
CA CYS A 6 -31.95 12.99 8.72
C CYS A 6 -33.36 12.69 9.23
N ILE A 7 -33.50 12.12 10.42
CA ILE A 7 -34.78 11.85 11.08
C ILE A 7 -34.72 12.43 12.50
N ARG A 8 -35.45 13.48 12.75
CA ARG A 8 -35.59 14.13 14.08
C ARG A 8 -34.25 14.42 14.78
N ASP A 9 -33.43 15.26 14.21
CA ASP A 9 -32.11 15.68 14.75
C ASP A 9 -31.04 14.56 14.89
N ARG A 10 -31.27 13.40 14.26
CA ARG A 10 -30.29 12.32 14.20
C ARG A 10 -30.04 11.91 12.74
N THR A 11 -28.76 11.74 12.40
CA THR A 11 -28.34 11.13 11.14
C THR A 11 -28.36 9.61 11.27
N VAL A 12 -28.71 8.93 10.18
CA VAL A 12 -28.70 7.46 10.07
C VAL A 12 -28.02 7.03 8.77
N ILE A 13 -27.35 5.90 8.81
CA ILE A 13 -26.74 5.29 7.63
C ILE A 13 -27.72 4.27 7.03
N GLY A 14 -28.16 4.53 5.81
CA GLY A 14 -28.87 3.54 5.00
C GLY A 14 -27.87 2.69 4.21
N ALA A 15 -27.91 1.39 4.38
CA ALA A 15 -27.01 0.47 3.70
C ALA A 15 -27.76 -0.61 2.92
N ARG A 16 -27.14 -1.11 1.84
CA ARG A 16 -27.60 -2.25 1.06
C ARG A 16 -26.43 -3.19 0.78
N GLY A 17 -26.57 -4.45 1.16
CA GLY A 17 -25.61 -5.51 0.89
C GLY A 17 -26.08 -6.42 -0.24
N PRO A 18 -25.22 -6.74 -1.23
CA PRO A 18 -25.58 -7.61 -2.35
C PRO A 18 -25.61 -9.11 -2.00
N GLU A 19 -24.90 -9.51 -0.92
CA GLU A 19 -24.75 -10.92 -0.52
C GLU A 19 -25.62 -11.23 0.72
N PRO A 20 -26.73 -11.98 0.56
CA PRO A 20 -27.66 -12.21 1.66
C PRO A 20 -27.07 -12.91 2.88
N ARG A 21 -26.05 -13.77 2.69
CA ARG A 21 -25.41 -14.48 3.81
C ARG A 21 -24.52 -13.54 4.64
N GLU A 22 -23.78 -12.64 3.98
CA GLU A 22 -23.00 -11.60 4.67
C GLU A 22 -23.93 -10.62 5.42
N ASN A 23 -25.06 -10.24 4.81
CA ASN A 23 -26.05 -9.38 5.44
C ASN A 23 -26.60 -10.02 6.73
N ARG A 24 -26.93 -11.32 6.68
CA ARG A 24 -27.40 -12.06 7.84
C ARG A 24 -26.33 -12.09 8.94
N ALA A 25 -25.07 -12.38 8.60
CA ALA A 25 -23.97 -12.36 9.54
C ALA A 25 -23.83 -10.97 10.19
N PHE A 26 -23.80 -9.90 9.38
CA PHE A 26 -23.71 -8.51 9.87
C PHE A 26 -24.83 -8.18 10.85
N LEU A 27 -26.09 -8.42 10.48
CA LEU A 27 -27.23 -8.08 11.31
C LEU A 27 -27.30 -8.91 12.60
N SER A 28 -26.99 -10.20 12.55
CA SER A 28 -26.92 -11.09 13.71
C SER A 28 -25.81 -10.63 14.67
N PHE A 29 -24.62 -10.39 14.16
CA PHE A 29 -23.48 -9.96 14.97
C PHE A 29 -23.72 -8.57 15.59
N SER A 30 -24.23 -7.60 14.80
CA SER A 30 -24.54 -6.27 15.30
C SER A 30 -25.50 -6.32 16.50
N ARG A 31 -26.59 -7.09 16.39
CA ARG A 31 -27.58 -7.23 17.48
C ARG A 31 -26.95 -7.85 18.72
N SER A 32 -26.19 -8.95 18.59
CA SER A 32 -25.56 -9.65 19.71
C SER A 32 -24.49 -8.79 20.39
N LEU A 33 -23.60 -8.20 19.60
CA LEU A 33 -22.50 -7.35 20.11
C LEU A 33 -23.03 -6.08 20.79
N ARG A 34 -24.02 -5.42 20.15
CA ARG A 34 -24.64 -4.21 20.72
C ARG A 34 -25.37 -4.49 22.01
N SER A 35 -26.13 -5.60 22.09
CA SER A 35 -26.84 -6.02 23.30
C SER A 35 -25.89 -6.33 24.46
N ALA A 36 -24.66 -6.76 24.17
CA ALA A 36 -23.59 -6.96 25.15
C ALA A 36 -22.83 -5.69 25.52
N GLY A 37 -23.27 -4.51 25.02
CA GLY A 37 -22.65 -3.21 25.31
C GLY A 37 -21.31 -2.98 24.62
N LEU A 38 -21.05 -3.70 23.52
CA LEU A 38 -19.83 -3.50 22.72
C LEU A 38 -19.99 -2.34 21.72
N PRO A 39 -18.90 -1.64 21.37
CA PRO A 39 -18.94 -0.43 20.56
C PRO A 39 -19.09 -0.75 19.06
N VAL A 40 -20.28 -1.16 18.69
CA VAL A 40 -20.71 -1.41 17.31
C VAL A 40 -21.99 -0.62 17.01
N PRO A 41 -22.29 -0.23 15.76
CA PRO A 41 -23.47 0.55 15.43
C PRO A 41 -24.76 -0.20 15.79
N GLU A 42 -25.74 0.54 16.30
CA GLU A 42 -27.09 0.04 16.51
C GLU A 42 -27.80 -0.13 15.17
N ILE A 43 -28.52 -1.23 15.01
CA ILE A 43 -29.39 -1.46 13.84
C ILE A 43 -30.81 -1.05 14.20
N TYR A 44 -31.27 0.05 13.62
CA TYR A 44 -32.61 0.60 13.89
C TYR A 44 -33.73 -0.15 13.17
N ALA A 45 -33.47 -0.56 11.91
CA ALA A 45 -34.40 -1.33 11.10
C ALA A 45 -33.65 -2.16 10.09
N ALA A 46 -34.21 -3.28 9.65
CA ALA A 46 -33.65 -4.11 8.58
C ALA A 46 -34.77 -4.83 7.81
N ASP A 47 -34.65 -4.89 6.49
CA ASP A 47 -35.36 -5.83 5.63
C ASP A 47 -34.33 -6.81 5.06
N GLU A 48 -34.26 -8.00 5.66
CA GLU A 48 -33.31 -9.04 5.27
C GLU A 48 -33.60 -9.60 3.87
N THR A 49 -34.86 -9.52 3.42
CA THR A 49 -35.25 -9.98 2.07
C THR A 49 -34.77 -9.03 0.99
N ALA A 50 -34.93 -7.73 1.23
CA ALA A 50 -34.43 -6.69 0.33
C ALA A 50 -32.92 -6.44 0.48
N GLY A 51 -32.28 -6.97 1.53
CA GLY A 51 -30.87 -6.77 1.84
C GLY A 51 -30.53 -5.34 2.21
N VAL A 52 -31.45 -4.62 2.90
CA VAL A 52 -31.28 -3.22 3.29
C VAL A 52 -31.46 -3.05 4.80
N TRP A 53 -30.75 -2.09 5.39
CA TRP A 53 -30.88 -1.75 6.79
C TRP A 53 -30.56 -0.29 7.07
N LEU A 54 -31.05 0.19 8.23
CA LEU A 54 -30.71 1.49 8.80
C LEU A 54 -29.88 1.26 10.04
N ALA A 55 -28.71 1.86 10.08
CA ALA A 55 -27.76 1.77 11.19
C ALA A 55 -27.46 3.14 11.81
N GLU A 56 -26.96 3.12 13.03
CA GLU A 56 -26.42 4.28 13.73
C GLU A 56 -25.31 4.93 12.92
N ASP A 57 -25.38 6.25 12.78
CA ASP A 57 -24.31 7.06 12.21
C ASP A 57 -23.24 7.31 13.29
N LEU A 58 -22.03 6.88 13.02
CA LEU A 58 -20.86 7.03 13.88
C LEU A 58 -19.99 8.24 13.48
N GLY A 59 -20.45 9.06 12.53
CA GLY A 59 -19.71 10.18 11.94
C GLY A 59 -18.68 9.75 10.90
N ASP A 60 -17.78 10.68 10.52
CA ASP A 60 -16.87 10.49 9.36
C ASP A 60 -15.42 10.20 9.76
N THR A 61 -15.09 10.25 11.05
CA THR A 61 -13.71 10.12 11.50
C THR A 61 -13.33 8.67 11.73
N THR A 62 -12.46 8.13 10.89
CA THR A 62 -11.83 6.81 11.11
C THR A 62 -10.51 6.95 11.84
N LEU A 63 -10.03 5.89 12.49
CA LEU A 63 -8.68 5.84 13.08
C LEU A 63 -7.59 6.10 12.02
N HIS A 64 -7.79 5.65 10.77
CA HIS A 64 -6.92 5.97 9.66
C HIS A 64 -6.93 7.47 9.32
N GLY A 65 -8.11 8.06 9.21
CA GLY A 65 -8.26 9.50 8.96
C GLY A 65 -7.62 10.37 10.04
N ALA A 66 -7.76 9.97 11.30
CA ALA A 66 -7.13 10.64 12.45
C ALA A 66 -5.59 10.53 12.38
N LEU A 67 -5.03 9.36 12.04
CA LEU A 67 -3.59 9.19 11.82
C LEU A 67 -3.09 10.12 10.71
N GLU A 68 -3.78 10.16 9.56
CA GLU A 68 -3.38 11.01 8.45
C GLU A 68 -3.49 12.52 8.77
N ALA A 69 -4.50 12.91 9.54
CA ALA A 69 -4.63 14.28 10.03
C ALA A 69 -3.49 14.66 10.98
N ALA A 70 -3.15 13.76 11.90
CA ALA A 70 -2.04 13.95 12.84
C ALA A 70 -0.70 14.05 12.11
N ARG A 71 -0.42 13.20 11.15
CA ARG A 71 0.76 13.26 10.27
C ARG A 71 0.92 14.59 9.56
N ARG A 72 -0.17 15.09 8.97
CA ARG A 72 -0.16 16.42 8.30
C ARG A 72 0.12 17.56 9.24
N ARG A 73 -0.32 17.47 10.50
CA ARG A 73 -0.14 18.53 11.50
C ARG A 73 1.26 18.52 12.10
N THR A 74 1.82 17.36 12.42
CA THR A 74 3.09 17.23 13.16
C THR A 74 4.31 17.02 12.26
N GLY A 75 4.11 16.49 11.04
CA GLY A 75 5.22 16.01 10.18
C GLY A 75 5.82 14.66 10.63
N GLU A 76 5.33 14.07 11.72
CA GLU A 76 5.81 12.80 12.24
C GLU A 76 5.16 11.62 11.53
N ALA A 77 5.91 10.53 11.31
CA ALA A 77 5.39 9.32 10.68
C ALA A 77 4.33 8.60 11.54
N PHE A 78 4.45 8.67 12.87
CA PHE A 78 3.49 8.07 13.81
C PHE A 78 3.41 8.91 15.09
N PRO A 79 2.60 9.98 15.10
CA PRO A 79 2.47 10.90 16.21
C PRO A 79 1.94 10.25 17.49
N ALA A 80 2.34 10.76 18.66
CA ALA A 80 1.94 10.23 19.97
C ALA A 80 0.40 10.17 20.17
N GLU A 81 -0.34 11.15 19.62
CA GLU A 81 -1.81 11.13 19.68
C GLU A 81 -2.43 9.99 18.87
N ALA A 82 -1.83 9.64 17.71
CA ALA A 82 -2.24 8.50 16.92
C ALA A 82 -1.92 7.19 17.66
N GLU A 83 -0.74 7.07 18.26
CA GLU A 83 -0.38 5.92 19.11
C GLU A 83 -1.38 5.74 20.26
N ALA A 84 -1.77 6.82 20.94
CA ALA A 84 -2.78 6.76 21.99
C ALA A 84 -4.16 6.31 21.47
N ALA A 85 -4.57 6.71 20.27
CA ALA A 85 -5.82 6.26 19.65
C ALA A 85 -5.78 4.77 19.26
N PHE A 86 -4.65 4.29 18.73
CA PHE A 86 -4.41 2.87 18.45
C PHE A 86 -4.44 2.03 19.73
N ALA A 87 -3.83 2.52 20.83
CA ALA A 87 -3.86 1.83 22.12
C ALA A 87 -5.30 1.69 22.66
N ARG A 88 -6.13 2.75 22.55
CA ARG A 88 -7.56 2.68 22.92
C ARG A 88 -8.32 1.67 22.06
N ALA A 89 -8.07 1.65 20.75
CA ALA A 89 -8.69 0.68 19.84
C ALA A 89 -8.34 -0.77 20.22
N LEU A 90 -7.07 -1.04 20.52
CA LEU A 90 -6.60 -2.35 20.97
C LEU A 90 -7.18 -2.74 22.35
N ALA A 91 -7.28 -1.80 23.28
CA ALA A 91 -7.91 -2.06 24.56
C ALA A 91 -9.41 -2.40 24.42
N ARG A 92 -10.14 -1.76 23.51
CA ARG A 92 -11.54 -2.10 23.22
C ARG A 92 -11.68 -3.41 22.45
N LEU A 93 -10.69 -3.76 21.63
CA LEU A 93 -10.65 -5.03 20.91
C LEU A 93 -10.68 -6.23 21.85
N THR A 94 -10.00 -6.17 23.01
CA THR A 94 -9.99 -7.30 23.95
C THR A 94 -11.40 -7.71 24.35
N ARG A 95 -12.26 -6.74 24.64
CA ARG A 95 -13.67 -7.01 24.98
C ARG A 95 -14.48 -7.47 23.78
N LEU A 96 -14.27 -6.87 22.58
CA LEU A 96 -14.91 -7.35 21.37
C LEU A 96 -14.61 -8.84 21.13
N GLN A 97 -13.37 -9.26 21.34
CA GLN A 97 -12.93 -10.63 21.15
C GLN A 97 -13.44 -11.59 22.22
N THR A 98 -13.27 -11.24 23.50
CA THR A 98 -13.61 -12.13 24.64
C THR A 98 -15.12 -12.20 24.90
N VAL A 99 -15.81 -11.06 24.97
CA VAL A 99 -17.26 -11.00 25.14
C VAL A 99 -17.97 -11.44 23.86
N GLY A 100 -17.50 -10.93 22.69
CA GLY A 100 -18.03 -11.30 21.39
C GLY A 100 -17.98 -12.82 21.15
N GLY A 101 -16.87 -13.48 21.53
CA GLY A 101 -16.74 -14.95 21.44
C GLY A 101 -17.82 -15.73 22.20
N ARG A 102 -18.42 -15.11 23.22
CA ARG A 102 -19.47 -15.71 24.06
C ARG A 102 -20.91 -15.41 23.62
N VAL A 103 -21.12 -14.25 22.96
CA VAL A 103 -22.47 -13.77 22.65
C VAL A 103 -22.85 -13.90 21.17
N VAL A 104 -21.86 -14.03 20.29
CA VAL A 104 -22.11 -14.13 18.84
C VAL A 104 -22.55 -15.54 18.46
N ASP A 105 -23.64 -15.63 17.70
CA ASP A 105 -24.03 -16.88 17.04
C ASP A 105 -23.18 -17.12 15.78
N PHE A 106 -22.15 -17.93 15.90
CA PHE A 106 -21.26 -18.26 14.79
C PHE A 106 -21.91 -19.13 13.71
N SER A 107 -23.13 -19.66 13.89
CA SER A 107 -23.86 -20.34 12.83
C SER A 107 -24.25 -19.38 11.70
N ALA A 108 -24.38 -18.08 12.00
CA ALA A 108 -24.61 -17.04 11.04
C ALA A 108 -23.36 -16.61 10.25
N ALA A 109 -22.17 -16.99 10.68
CA ALA A 109 -20.91 -16.57 10.07
C ALA A 109 -20.78 -17.08 8.61
N HIS A 110 -20.28 -16.24 7.73
CA HIS A 110 -20.09 -16.57 6.32
C HIS A 110 -18.62 -16.30 5.90
N PRO A 111 -18.01 -17.18 5.09
CA PRO A 111 -18.49 -18.46 4.55
C PRO A 111 -18.36 -19.64 5.53
N ARG A 112 -17.71 -19.45 6.68
CA ARG A 112 -17.44 -20.50 7.69
C ARG A 112 -17.54 -19.93 9.10
N PRO A 113 -17.98 -20.73 10.10
CA PRO A 113 -18.07 -20.29 11.49
C PRO A 113 -16.71 -20.09 12.15
N ASP A 114 -15.69 -20.84 11.72
CA ASP A 114 -14.38 -20.89 12.35
C ASP A 114 -13.29 -20.39 11.41
N PHE A 115 -12.26 -19.74 11.99
CA PHE A 115 -11.01 -19.45 11.32
C PHE A 115 -10.08 -20.65 11.44
N ASP A 116 -10.41 -21.69 10.66
CA ASP A 116 -9.79 -22.99 10.66
C ASP A 116 -8.63 -23.12 9.65
N THR A 117 -8.05 -24.31 9.56
CA THR A 117 -6.98 -24.62 8.60
C THR A 117 -7.34 -24.22 7.17
N LEU A 118 -8.58 -24.49 6.73
CA LEU A 118 -9.00 -24.17 5.38
C LEU A 118 -9.08 -22.67 5.16
N SER A 119 -9.56 -21.92 6.15
CA SER A 119 -9.60 -20.44 6.12
C SER A 119 -8.19 -19.84 6.03
N ILE A 120 -7.23 -20.37 6.79
CA ILE A 120 -5.83 -19.94 6.71
C ILE A 120 -5.24 -20.27 5.33
N LEU A 121 -5.46 -21.50 4.84
CA LEU A 121 -4.96 -21.88 3.53
C LEU A 121 -5.57 -21.05 2.38
N TRP A 122 -6.81 -20.58 2.50
CA TRP A 122 -7.37 -19.61 1.53
C TRP A 122 -6.59 -18.30 1.53
N ASP A 123 -6.27 -17.75 2.69
CA ASP A 123 -5.47 -16.52 2.80
C ASP A 123 -4.06 -16.70 2.20
N LEU A 124 -3.40 -17.83 2.49
CA LEU A 124 -2.07 -18.15 1.98
C LEU A 124 -2.07 -18.42 0.46
N ASN A 125 -3.10 -19.11 -0.05
CA ASN A 125 -3.28 -19.30 -1.48
C ASN A 125 -3.66 -18.00 -2.20
N TYR A 126 -4.40 -17.09 -1.54
CA TYR A 126 -4.64 -15.76 -2.07
C TYR A 126 -3.33 -14.99 -2.30
N PHE A 127 -2.39 -15.04 -1.36
CA PHE A 127 -1.04 -14.54 -1.55
C PHE A 127 -0.31 -15.21 -2.71
N LYS A 128 -0.33 -16.55 -2.78
CA LYS A 128 0.35 -17.32 -3.81
C LYS A 128 -0.13 -16.94 -5.21
N TYR A 129 -1.44 -16.95 -5.44
CA TYR A 129 -2.01 -16.72 -6.77
C TYR A 129 -2.10 -15.25 -7.16
N HIS A 130 -2.45 -14.38 -6.21
CA HIS A 130 -2.70 -12.97 -6.50
C HIS A 130 -1.50 -12.05 -6.24
N PHE A 131 -0.47 -12.52 -5.52
CA PHE A 131 0.77 -11.76 -5.39
C PHE A 131 1.93 -12.46 -6.11
N LEU A 132 2.33 -13.64 -5.65
CA LEU A 132 3.54 -14.28 -6.18
C LEU A 132 3.47 -14.53 -7.69
N ARG A 133 2.35 -15.04 -8.19
CA ARG A 133 2.15 -15.30 -9.63
C ARG A 133 2.10 -14.01 -10.44
N LEU A 134 1.31 -13.02 -10.02
CA LEU A 134 1.17 -11.74 -10.73
C LEU A 134 2.47 -10.92 -10.70
N ALA A 135 3.14 -10.91 -9.58
CA ALA A 135 4.42 -10.24 -9.39
C ALA A 135 5.61 -11.04 -9.97
N LYS A 136 5.37 -12.25 -10.49
CA LYS A 136 6.42 -13.15 -11.04
C LYS A 136 7.54 -13.42 -10.04
N VAL A 137 7.21 -13.62 -8.77
CA VAL A 137 8.15 -14.07 -7.74
C VAL A 137 8.29 -15.58 -7.88
N PRO A 138 9.51 -16.13 -8.10
CA PRO A 138 9.70 -17.58 -8.25
C PRO A 138 9.44 -18.32 -6.94
N PHE A 139 8.82 -19.50 -7.03
CA PHE A 139 8.66 -20.42 -5.90
C PHE A 139 8.48 -21.87 -6.40
N ARG A 140 8.76 -22.83 -5.51
CA ARG A 140 8.50 -24.25 -5.75
C ARG A 140 7.16 -24.63 -5.12
N GLU A 141 6.22 -25.13 -5.91
CA GLU A 141 4.83 -25.38 -5.51
C GLU A 141 4.72 -26.29 -4.29
N GLY A 142 5.24 -27.53 -4.37
CA GLY A 142 5.14 -28.51 -3.29
C GLY A 142 5.74 -28.04 -1.97
N PRO A 143 7.01 -27.62 -1.93
CA PRO A 143 7.62 -27.07 -0.72
C PRO A 143 6.89 -25.89 -0.12
N LEU A 144 6.34 -24.96 -0.94
CA LEU A 144 5.57 -23.83 -0.43
C LEU A 144 4.24 -24.27 0.21
N GLU A 145 3.56 -25.25 -0.38
CA GLU A 145 2.35 -25.83 0.20
C GLU A 145 2.62 -26.55 1.54
N ASP A 146 3.76 -27.24 1.67
CA ASP A 146 4.16 -27.86 2.92
C ASP A 146 4.46 -26.81 4.00
N ASP A 147 5.15 -25.71 3.63
CA ASP A 147 5.39 -24.57 4.52
C ASP A 147 4.09 -23.90 4.97
N PHE A 148 3.11 -23.75 4.06
CA PHE A 148 1.78 -23.23 4.39
C PHE A 148 1.02 -24.11 5.39
N ARG A 149 1.07 -25.43 5.21
CA ARG A 149 0.45 -26.36 6.17
C ARG A 149 1.13 -26.30 7.54
N ALA A 150 2.46 -26.22 7.57
CA ALA A 150 3.22 -26.11 8.82
C ALA A 150 2.86 -24.80 9.57
N LEU A 151 2.75 -23.69 8.85
CA LEU A 151 2.36 -22.40 9.43
C LEU A 151 0.90 -22.41 9.93
N ALA A 152 -0.03 -23.01 9.17
CA ALA A 152 -1.42 -23.16 9.59
C ALA A 152 -1.55 -24.04 10.84
N ALA A 153 -0.85 -25.18 10.90
CA ALA A 153 -0.82 -26.04 12.06
C ALA A 153 -0.25 -25.34 13.31
N PHE A 154 0.81 -24.55 13.14
CA PHE A 154 1.39 -23.74 14.21
C PHE A 154 0.40 -22.70 14.73
N ALA A 155 -0.28 -21.96 13.84
CA ALA A 155 -1.23 -20.93 14.23
C ALA A 155 -2.45 -21.49 14.99
N LEU A 156 -2.93 -22.67 14.61
CA LEU A 156 -4.11 -23.32 15.18
C LEU A 156 -3.82 -24.26 16.35
N ALA A 157 -2.58 -24.36 16.80
CA ALA A 157 -2.25 -25.19 18.00
C ALA A 157 -2.75 -24.56 19.31
N GLU A 158 -3.35 -23.36 19.26
CA GLU A 158 -3.95 -22.66 20.40
C GLU A 158 -5.48 -22.65 20.28
N GLU A 159 -6.16 -22.53 21.42
CA GLU A 159 -7.62 -22.49 21.48
C GLU A 159 -8.18 -21.26 20.73
N ALA A 160 -9.14 -21.50 19.86
CA ALA A 160 -9.71 -20.48 18.96
C ALA A 160 -11.19 -20.27 19.27
N THR A 161 -11.51 -19.77 20.47
CA THR A 161 -12.89 -19.61 20.96
C THR A 161 -13.41 -18.16 20.92
N HIS A 162 -12.57 -17.22 20.50
CA HIS A 162 -12.85 -15.79 20.54
C HIS A 162 -13.49 -15.30 19.25
N PHE A 163 -14.14 -14.13 19.30
CA PHE A 163 -14.59 -13.45 18.09
C PHE A 163 -13.41 -12.79 17.39
N VAL A 164 -13.17 -13.14 16.14
CA VAL A 164 -12.20 -12.50 15.27
C VAL A 164 -12.93 -11.65 14.25
N HIS A 165 -12.62 -10.37 14.21
CA HIS A 165 -13.22 -9.39 13.29
C HIS A 165 -12.84 -9.67 11.82
N ARG A 166 -11.66 -10.25 11.57
CA ARG A 166 -11.08 -10.59 10.27
C ARG A 166 -10.56 -9.39 9.48
N ASP A 167 -11.23 -8.28 9.50
CA ASP A 167 -10.79 -7.06 8.80
C ASP A 167 -10.59 -5.90 9.78
N PHE A 168 -9.87 -6.18 10.87
CA PHE A 168 -9.57 -5.19 11.91
C PHE A 168 -8.46 -4.23 11.45
N GLN A 169 -8.84 -3.30 10.59
CA GLN A 169 -7.98 -2.28 10.00
C GLN A 169 -8.38 -0.90 10.50
N SER A 170 -7.44 0.05 10.49
CA SER A 170 -7.68 1.43 10.94
C SER A 170 -8.82 2.16 10.21
N ARG A 171 -9.20 1.70 9.02
CA ARG A 171 -10.33 2.24 8.24
C ARG A 171 -11.68 1.72 8.72
N ASN A 172 -11.70 0.59 9.41
CA ASN A 172 -12.89 -0.06 9.95
C ASN A 172 -13.08 0.22 11.46
N ILE A 173 -12.32 1.19 11.98
CA ILE A 173 -12.41 1.68 13.34
C ILE A 173 -12.80 3.15 13.28
N MET A 174 -14.04 3.46 13.66
CA MET A 174 -14.55 4.82 13.75
C MET A 174 -14.15 5.44 15.08
N LEU A 175 -13.94 6.74 15.11
CA LEU A 175 -13.69 7.51 16.33
C LEU A 175 -14.85 8.46 16.57
N ARG A 176 -15.65 8.16 17.59
CA ARG A 176 -16.74 9.03 18.07
C ARG A 176 -16.35 9.58 19.43
N ASP A 177 -16.26 10.90 19.55
CA ASP A 177 -15.80 11.58 20.75
C ASP A 177 -14.43 11.06 21.26
N GLY A 178 -13.55 10.66 20.33
CA GLY A 178 -12.24 10.07 20.61
C GLY A 178 -12.26 8.59 21.02
N GLU A 179 -13.44 7.97 21.16
CA GLU A 179 -13.60 6.57 21.51
C GLU A 179 -13.77 5.67 20.25
N PRO A 180 -13.14 4.50 20.21
CA PRO A 180 -13.21 3.59 19.06
C PRO A 180 -14.52 2.82 19.01
N TRP A 181 -15.09 2.76 17.81
CA TRP A 181 -16.26 1.97 17.41
C TRP A 181 -15.89 1.11 16.21
N PHE A 182 -16.47 -0.08 16.11
CA PHE A 182 -16.09 -1.07 15.11
C PHE A 182 -17.18 -1.26 14.07
N ILE A 183 -16.78 -1.30 12.79
CA ILE A 183 -17.64 -1.54 11.64
C ILE A 183 -17.01 -2.60 10.72
N ASP A 184 -17.75 -3.10 9.73
CA ASP A 184 -17.25 -4.01 8.69
C ASP A 184 -16.83 -5.41 9.24
N TYR A 185 -17.57 -5.91 10.23
CA TYR A 185 -17.28 -7.19 10.92
C TYR A 185 -18.12 -8.39 10.41
N GLN A 186 -18.81 -8.27 9.27
CA GLN A 186 -19.61 -9.37 8.68
C GLN A 186 -18.79 -10.60 8.31
N GLY A 187 -17.49 -10.42 8.03
CA GLY A 187 -16.53 -11.49 7.84
C GLY A 187 -16.06 -12.18 9.14
N GLY A 188 -16.60 -11.72 10.28
CA GLY A 188 -16.22 -12.21 11.60
C GLY A 188 -16.51 -13.69 11.80
N ARG A 189 -15.68 -14.35 12.61
CA ARG A 189 -15.79 -15.78 12.90
C ARG A 189 -15.08 -16.15 14.20
N ARG A 190 -15.21 -17.37 14.65
CA ARG A 190 -14.50 -17.87 15.81
C ARG A 190 -13.04 -18.09 15.47
N GLY A 191 -12.11 -17.63 16.30
CA GLY A 191 -10.69 -17.78 16.04
C GLY A 191 -9.79 -17.28 17.16
N ALA A 192 -8.51 -17.20 16.86
CA ALA A 192 -7.47 -16.80 17.80
C ALA A 192 -7.36 -15.26 17.91
N LEU A 193 -7.10 -14.79 19.12
CA LEU A 193 -6.98 -13.36 19.46
C LEU A 193 -5.93 -12.60 18.63
N GLN A 194 -4.86 -13.30 18.25
CA GLN A 194 -3.67 -12.70 17.62
C GLN A 194 -3.92 -12.11 16.25
N TYR A 195 -4.89 -12.66 15.50
CA TYR A 195 -5.11 -12.28 14.08
C TYR A 195 -5.46 -10.80 13.90
N ASP A 196 -6.39 -10.28 14.69
CA ASP A 196 -6.85 -8.88 14.56
C ASP A 196 -5.78 -7.91 15.04
N VAL A 197 -5.02 -8.25 16.07
CA VAL A 197 -3.88 -7.45 16.54
C VAL A 197 -2.82 -7.35 15.44
N ALA A 198 -2.51 -8.46 14.77
CA ALA A 198 -1.61 -8.48 13.62
C ALA A 198 -2.18 -7.64 12.46
N SER A 199 -3.48 -7.70 12.21
CA SER A 199 -4.15 -6.94 11.16
C SER A 199 -4.00 -5.43 11.34
N LEU A 200 -4.12 -4.91 12.56
CA LEU A 200 -3.98 -3.49 12.84
C LEU A 200 -2.52 -3.04 12.84
N LEU A 201 -1.63 -3.80 13.49
CA LEU A 201 -0.25 -3.38 13.72
C LEU A 201 0.69 -3.59 12.53
N PHE A 202 0.40 -4.57 11.65
CA PHE A 202 1.23 -4.89 10.48
C PHE A 202 0.57 -4.52 9.15
N SER A 203 -0.22 -3.45 9.15
CA SER A 203 -0.81 -2.92 7.93
C SER A 203 0.19 -2.08 7.15
N GLY A 204 0.46 -2.43 5.90
CA GLY A 204 1.29 -1.63 4.99
C GLY A 204 0.71 -0.25 4.68
N THR A 205 -0.57 -0.01 4.96
CA THR A 205 -1.21 1.30 4.73
C THR A 205 -1.01 2.27 5.91
N THR A 206 -0.75 1.78 7.11
CA THR A 206 -0.54 2.62 8.30
C THR A 206 0.92 2.82 8.65
N GLY A 207 1.79 1.86 8.31
CA GLY A 207 3.22 1.95 8.55
C GLY A 207 3.57 2.20 10.03
N VAL A 208 2.95 1.46 10.96
CA VAL A 208 3.24 1.58 12.39
C VAL A 208 4.70 1.19 12.63
N PRO A 209 5.56 2.06 13.20
CA PRO A 209 6.97 1.75 13.43
C PRO A 209 7.18 0.61 14.43
N ALA A 210 8.28 -0.14 14.32
CA ALA A 210 8.59 -1.31 15.15
C ALA A 210 8.45 -1.03 16.66
N GLY A 211 9.08 0.02 17.18
CA GLY A 211 8.98 0.36 18.59
C GLY A 211 7.56 0.76 19.06
N ALA A 212 6.74 1.34 18.18
CA ALA A 212 5.33 1.59 18.47
C ALA A 212 4.51 0.29 18.46
N ARG A 213 4.80 -0.65 17.53
CA ARG A 213 4.16 -1.99 17.54
C ARG A 213 4.39 -2.73 18.84
N GLU A 214 5.60 -2.69 19.37
CA GLU A 214 5.94 -3.34 20.66
C GLU A 214 5.17 -2.70 21.83
N ARG A 215 5.13 -1.37 21.94
CA ARG A 215 4.38 -0.68 22.99
C ARG A 215 2.88 -0.95 22.88
N LEU A 216 2.32 -0.91 21.69
CA LEU A 216 0.91 -1.19 21.41
C LEU A 216 0.54 -2.65 21.69
N LEU A 217 1.41 -3.60 21.37
CA LEU A 217 1.23 -5.00 21.74
C LEU A 217 1.24 -5.17 23.27
N GLY A 218 2.19 -4.50 23.98
CA GLY A 218 2.22 -4.47 25.44
C GLY A 218 0.91 -3.96 26.01
N ALA A 219 0.40 -2.82 25.52
CA ALA A 219 -0.87 -2.23 25.94
C ALA A 219 -2.08 -3.18 25.69
N TYR A 220 -2.09 -3.89 24.55
CA TYR A 220 -3.11 -4.90 24.28
C TYR A 220 -3.06 -6.04 25.29
N LEU A 221 -1.86 -6.61 25.55
CA LEU A 221 -1.69 -7.72 26.51
C LEU A 221 -2.03 -7.29 27.96
N ASP A 222 -1.75 -6.06 28.34
CA ASP A 222 -2.17 -5.49 29.62
C ASP A 222 -3.70 -5.40 29.71
N ALA A 223 -4.35 -4.98 28.64
CA ALA A 223 -5.81 -4.91 28.57
C ALA A 223 -6.43 -6.31 28.58
N LEU A 224 -5.87 -7.26 27.82
CA LEU A 224 -6.34 -8.64 27.78
C LEU A 224 -6.18 -9.34 29.13
N GLY A 225 -5.09 -9.07 29.86
CA GLY A 225 -4.84 -9.60 31.20
C GLY A 225 -5.87 -9.15 32.25
N ARG A 226 -6.64 -8.09 31.99
CA ARG A 226 -7.78 -7.68 32.81
C ARG A 226 -9.07 -8.45 32.50
N GLU A 227 -9.19 -9.00 31.30
CA GLU A 227 -10.36 -9.77 30.86
C GLU A 227 -10.20 -11.27 31.14
N GLN A 228 -8.98 -11.81 31.03
CA GLN A 228 -8.66 -13.24 31.24
C GLN A 228 -7.17 -13.46 31.54
N PRO A 229 -6.79 -14.59 32.15
CA PRO A 229 -5.38 -14.96 32.32
C PRO A 229 -4.67 -15.07 30.96
N VAL A 230 -3.42 -14.57 30.88
CA VAL A 230 -2.62 -14.56 29.64
C VAL A 230 -1.20 -15.03 29.94
N ASP A 231 -0.78 -16.10 29.31
CA ASP A 231 0.65 -16.42 29.17
C ASP A 231 1.22 -15.56 28.03
N ARG A 232 1.91 -14.50 28.40
CA ARG A 232 2.43 -13.51 27.42
C ARG A 232 3.49 -14.10 26.49
N GLU A 233 4.31 -15.01 26.98
CA GLU A 233 5.37 -15.62 26.17
C GLU A 233 4.77 -16.53 25.11
N ALA A 234 3.92 -17.46 25.50
CA ALA A 234 3.21 -18.34 24.59
C ALA A 234 2.35 -17.56 23.58
N TRP A 235 1.62 -16.53 24.07
CA TRP A 235 0.80 -15.67 23.23
C TRP A 235 1.64 -14.96 22.16
N THR A 236 2.77 -14.34 22.54
CA THR A 236 3.66 -13.62 21.64
C THR A 236 4.35 -14.55 20.63
N ALA A 237 4.77 -15.72 21.07
CA ALA A 237 5.32 -16.74 20.17
C ALA A 237 4.31 -17.11 19.08
N ARG A 238 3.04 -17.31 19.42
CA ARG A 238 1.96 -17.61 18.48
C ARG A 238 1.63 -16.43 17.56
N TYR A 239 1.63 -15.22 18.11
CA TYR A 239 1.38 -13.98 17.39
C TYR A 239 2.26 -13.81 16.16
N ARG A 240 3.54 -14.20 16.23
CA ARG A 240 4.47 -14.15 15.09
C ARG A 240 3.96 -14.96 13.88
N GLY A 241 3.31 -16.10 14.12
CA GLY A 241 2.68 -16.88 13.04
C GLY A 241 1.50 -16.14 12.40
N PHE A 242 0.65 -15.52 13.21
CA PHE A 242 -0.48 -14.72 12.70
C PHE A 242 -0.04 -13.45 11.98
N VAL A 243 1.07 -12.82 12.40
CA VAL A 243 1.68 -11.71 11.65
C VAL A 243 2.04 -12.14 10.23
N LEU A 244 2.70 -13.31 10.07
CA LEU A 244 3.04 -13.81 8.73
C LEU A 244 1.81 -14.12 7.88
N ILE A 245 0.80 -14.78 8.46
CA ILE A 245 -0.47 -15.08 7.77
C ILE A 245 -1.13 -13.79 7.31
N ARG A 246 -1.22 -12.79 8.18
CA ARG A 246 -1.87 -11.52 7.86
C ARG A 246 -1.10 -10.69 6.83
N MET A 247 0.24 -10.69 6.91
CA MET A 247 1.09 -10.05 5.91
C MET A 247 0.88 -10.68 4.53
N MET A 248 0.85 -12.00 4.42
CA MET A 248 0.61 -12.70 3.15
C MET A 248 -0.79 -12.40 2.61
N GLN A 249 -1.81 -12.40 3.46
CA GLN A 249 -3.19 -12.06 3.06
C GLN A 249 -3.26 -10.62 2.50
N ALA A 250 -2.62 -9.65 3.19
CA ALA A 250 -2.56 -8.26 2.73
C ALA A 250 -1.82 -8.12 1.41
N MET A 251 -0.69 -8.81 1.25
CA MET A 251 0.07 -8.80 -0.01
C MET A 251 -0.72 -9.43 -1.17
N GLY A 252 -1.55 -10.45 -0.91
CA GLY A 252 -2.50 -10.97 -1.88
C GLY A 252 -3.44 -9.88 -2.41
N ALA A 253 -3.97 -9.05 -1.50
CA ALA A 253 -4.80 -7.90 -1.88
C ALA A 253 -4.01 -6.82 -2.65
N TYR A 254 -2.75 -6.57 -2.27
CA TYR A 254 -1.87 -5.64 -3.01
C TYR A 254 -1.55 -6.16 -4.42
N GLY A 255 -1.36 -7.46 -4.58
CA GLY A 255 -1.19 -8.08 -5.90
C GLY A 255 -2.44 -7.98 -6.76
N TYR A 256 -3.60 -8.36 -6.24
CA TYR A 256 -4.85 -8.31 -6.99
C TYR A 256 -5.26 -6.86 -7.32
N ARG A 257 -5.44 -6.02 -6.31
CA ARG A 257 -5.90 -4.64 -6.52
C ARG A 257 -4.82 -3.72 -7.07
N GLY A 258 -3.54 -3.92 -6.69
CA GLY A 258 -2.42 -3.09 -7.13
C GLY A 258 -1.90 -3.51 -8.51
N ILE A 259 -1.47 -4.76 -8.67
CA ILE A 259 -0.82 -5.21 -9.91
C ILE A 259 -1.85 -5.53 -10.99
N PHE A 260 -2.93 -6.26 -10.66
CA PHE A 260 -3.94 -6.66 -11.66
C PHE A 260 -4.94 -5.54 -11.96
N GLU A 261 -5.60 -4.95 -10.95
CA GLU A 261 -6.54 -3.83 -11.13
C GLU A 261 -5.85 -2.48 -11.34
N ARG A 262 -4.52 -2.40 -11.18
CA ARG A 262 -3.69 -1.20 -11.36
C ARG A 262 -4.07 -0.02 -10.44
N ARG A 263 -4.51 -0.29 -9.24
CA ARG A 263 -4.83 0.75 -8.25
C ARG A 263 -3.55 1.19 -7.53
N ALA A 264 -3.13 2.43 -7.74
CA ALA A 264 -1.87 3.00 -7.23
C ALA A 264 -1.71 2.89 -5.70
N LEU A 265 -2.78 3.09 -4.92
CA LEU A 265 -2.78 2.97 -3.47
C LEU A 265 -2.24 1.60 -2.99
N PHE A 266 -2.66 0.51 -3.66
CA PHE A 266 -2.25 -0.85 -3.28
C PHE A 266 -0.85 -1.18 -3.78
N THR A 267 -0.47 -0.69 -4.96
CA THR A 267 0.89 -0.86 -5.46
C THR A 267 1.91 -0.12 -4.58
N GLY A 268 1.57 1.10 -4.14
CA GLY A 268 2.39 1.90 -3.23
C GLY A 268 2.59 1.27 -1.84
N SER A 269 1.72 0.34 -1.42
CA SER A 269 1.86 -0.37 -0.15
C SER A 269 2.85 -1.55 -0.20
N ILE A 270 3.28 -1.98 -1.40
CA ILE A 270 4.18 -3.14 -1.56
C ILE A 270 5.58 -2.86 -0.95
N PRO A 271 6.25 -1.71 -1.19
CA PRO A 271 7.54 -1.42 -0.58
C PRO A 271 7.50 -1.41 0.95
N THR A 272 6.47 -0.78 1.55
CA THR A 272 6.27 -0.79 3.00
C THR A 272 6.10 -2.21 3.55
N ALA A 273 5.29 -3.04 2.89
CA ALA A 273 5.11 -4.44 3.27
C ALA A 273 6.41 -5.25 3.15
N ALA A 274 7.21 -5.00 2.10
CA ALA A 274 8.51 -5.63 1.92
C ALA A 274 9.51 -5.19 3.02
N GLY A 275 9.48 -3.92 3.44
CA GLY A 275 10.26 -3.43 4.58
C GLY A 275 9.89 -4.13 5.89
N ILE A 276 8.59 -4.31 6.16
CA ILE A 276 8.11 -5.08 7.32
C ILE A 276 8.57 -6.55 7.23
N LEU A 277 8.53 -7.17 6.04
CA LEU A 277 9.06 -8.52 5.87
C LEU A 277 10.56 -8.60 6.11
N ALA A 278 11.34 -7.56 5.74
CA ALA A 278 12.76 -7.50 6.04
C ALA A 278 13.02 -7.52 7.56
N GLU A 279 12.29 -6.70 8.33
CA GLU A 279 12.35 -6.70 9.79
C GLU A 279 11.98 -8.08 10.38
N LEU A 280 10.92 -8.71 9.87
CA LEU A 280 10.48 -10.03 10.34
C LEU A 280 11.47 -11.16 10.04
N LEU A 281 12.34 -10.99 9.04
CA LEU A 281 13.40 -11.93 8.67
C LEU A 281 14.71 -11.75 9.46
N GLU A 282 14.84 -10.70 10.27
CA GLU A 282 15.95 -10.55 11.22
C GLU A 282 15.97 -11.67 12.26
N ASP A 283 14.78 -12.17 12.60
CA ASP A 283 14.60 -13.34 13.45
C ASP A 283 14.23 -14.59 12.63
N PRO A 284 14.52 -15.80 13.13
CA PRO A 284 14.03 -17.05 12.54
C PRO A 284 12.50 -17.05 12.44
N LEU A 285 11.96 -17.64 11.36
CA LEU A 285 10.52 -17.85 11.23
C LEU A 285 10.02 -18.73 12.39
N PRO A 286 8.77 -18.54 12.88
CA PRO A 286 8.22 -19.27 14.02
C PRO A 286 8.03 -20.77 13.75
N VAL A 287 8.16 -21.18 12.49
CA VAL A 287 8.11 -22.57 12.03
C VAL A 287 9.21 -22.83 11.02
N ARG A 288 9.56 -24.10 10.83
CA ARG A 288 10.45 -24.50 9.74
C ARG A 288 9.73 -24.35 8.40
N ALA A 289 10.00 -23.27 7.69
CA ALA A 289 9.35 -22.93 6.42
C ALA A 289 10.41 -22.42 5.40
N PRO A 290 11.26 -23.31 4.86
CA PRO A 290 12.42 -22.93 4.07
C PRO A 290 12.07 -22.29 2.72
N GLU A 291 11.03 -22.74 2.01
CA GLU A 291 10.62 -22.14 0.75
C GLU A 291 9.97 -20.79 0.96
N LEU A 292 9.14 -20.65 2.00
CA LEU A 292 8.53 -19.38 2.38
C LEU A 292 9.61 -18.34 2.75
N GLY A 293 10.64 -18.74 3.48
CA GLY A 293 11.77 -17.87 3.79
C GLY A 293 12.54 -17.41 2.54
N LEU A 294 12.69 -18.28 1.52
CA LEU A 294 13.26 -17.90 0.23
C LEU A 294 12.35 -16.92 -0.55
N VAL A 295 11.05 -17.17 -0.53
CA VAL A 295 10.06 -16.28 -1.16
C VAL A 295 10.09 -14.90 -0.53
N PHE A 296 10.12 -14.81 0.81
CA PHE A 296 10.18 -13.52 1.50
C PHE A 296 11.47 -12.77 1.19
N ARG A 297 12.64 -13.43 1.18
CA ARG A 297 13.89 -12.79 0.77
C ARG A 297 13.81 -12.22 -0.65
N ARG A 298 13.25 -12.96 -1.62
CA ARG A 298 13.06 -12.48 -3.00
C ARG A 298 12.13 -11.26 -3.08
N ILE A 299 11.14 -11.18 -2.21
CA ILE A 299 10.24 -10.02 -2.10
C ILE A 299 11.01 -8.83 -1.53
N VAL A 300 11.75 -9.04 -0.44
CA VAL A 300 12.58 -8.00 0.20
C VAL A 300 13.60 -7.46 -0.79
N ASP A 301 14.38 -8.33 -1.44
CA ASP A 301 15.40 -7.94 -2.43
C ASP A 301 14.85 -7.10 -3.58
N ARG A 302 13.57 -7.30 -3.91
CA ARG A 302 12.96 -6.62 -5.05
C ARG A 302 12.24 -5.33 -4.69
N TRP A 303 11.65 -5.22 -3.51
CA TRP A 303 10.76 -4.12 -3.15
C TRP A 303 11.07 -3.45 -1.82
N ALA A 304 11.84 -4.05 -0.91
CA ALA A 304 12.24 -3.33 0.27
C ALA A 304 13.17 -2.19 -0.18
N GLU A 305 12.67 -0.98 -0.03
CA GLU A 305 13.55 0.17 -0.22
C GLU A 305 14.63 0.12 0.87
N PRO A 306 15.90 0.40 0.54
CA PRO A 306 16.90 0.65 1.56
C PRO A 306 16.34 1.73 2.48
N ALA A 307 16.45 1.53 3.81
CA ALA A 307 15.88 2.42 4.83
C ALA A 307 16.03 3.89 4.40
N PRO A 308 14.95 4.68 4.38
CA PRO A 308 15.01 6.00 3.81
C PRO A 308 16.06 6.82 4.56
N ARG A 309 17.21 7.03 3.93
CA ARG A 309 18.02 8.20 4.30
C ARG A 309 17.07 9.38 4.12
N ALA A 310 16.93 10.19 5.17
CA ALA A 310 16.09 11.39 5.13
C ALA A 310 16.40 12.16 3.84
N ARG A 311 15.52 12.00 2.82
CA ARG A 311 15.69 12.67 1.52
C ARG A 311 15.07 14.04 1.69
N GLU A 312 15.91 15.03 1.94
CA GLU A 312 15.50 16.43 1.87
C GLU A 312 15.38 16.87 0.42
N GLY A 313 14.27 17.52 0.07
CA GLY A 313 14.02 18.12 -1.26
C GLY A 313 13.20 17.24 -2.22
N LEU A 314 12.93 17.82 -3.40
CA LEU A 314 12.21 17.19 -4.51
C LEU A 314 13.19 16.44 -5.43
N GLU A 315 12.92 15.18 -5.71
CA GLU A 315 13.63 14.40 -6.74
C GLU A 315 12.84 14.45 -8.05
N VAL A 316 13.49 14.88 -9.14
CA VAL A 316 12.90 14.92 -10.47
C VAL A 316 13.60 13.91 -11.36
N GLU A 317 12.88 12.84 -11.75
CA GLU A 317 13.37 11.91 -12.77
C GLU A 317 13.05 12.46 -14.17
N VAL A 318 14.06 12.86 -14.91
CA VAL A 318 13.93 13.25 -16.31
C VAL A 318 14.35 12.10 -17.20
N SER A 319 13.49 11.68 -18.14
CA SER A 319 13.80 10.51 -18.96
C SER A 319 13.56 10.75 -20.46
N SER A 320 14.31 10.02 -21.31
CA SER A 320 14.01 9.89 -22.73
C SER A 320 13.61 8.47 -23.09
N PHE A 321 12.63 8.32 -24.01
CA PHE A 321 12.11 7.01 -24.41
C PHE A 321 11.70 6.94 -25.89
N SER A 322 11.52 5.71 -26.38
CA SER A 322 11.00 5.40 -27.71
C SER A 322 9.53 5.00 -27.65
N TYR A 323 8.65 5.68 -28.39
CA TYR A 323 7.24 5.28 -28.54
C TYR A 323 7.06 3.87 -29.15
N ARG A 324 8.03 3.36 -29.91
CA ARG A 324 8.00 1.99 -30.41
C ARG A 324 8.13 0.94 -29.32
N ARG A 325 8.57 1.32 -28.11
CA ARG A 325 8.85 0.43 -26.97
C ARG A 325 7.95 0.68 -25.77
N GLY A 326 6.94 1.53 -25.93
CA GLY A 326 5.95 1.85 -24.91
C GLY A 326 6.35 3.00 -23.99
N TYR A 327 5.36 3.47 -23.26
CA TYR A 327 5.50 4.56 -22.31
C TYR A 327 6.39 4.18 -21.12
N PRO A 328 7.10 5.13 -20.51
CA PRO A 328 7.76 4.91 -19.23
C PRO A 328 6.71 4.68 -18.14
N HIS A 329 6.96 3.72 -17.27
CA HIS A 329 6.20 3.54 -16.03
C HIS A 329 7.00 4.23 -14.92
N HIS A 330 6.38 5.17 -14.24
CA HIS A 330 6.96 5.85 -13.09
C HIS A 330 6.34 5.25 -11.83
N GLY A 331 7.21 4.80 -10.90
CA GLY A 331 6.82 4.19 -9.64
C GLY A 331 6.58 5.18 -8.49
N ALA A 332 6.41 6.46 -8.77
CA ALA A 332 6.18 7.47 -7.74
C ALA A 332 4.79 7.31 -7.09
N ASP A 333 4.71 7.51 -5.79
CA ASP A 333 3.51 7.34 -4.96
C ASP A 333 2.31 8.17 -5.42
N HIS A 334 2.55 9.23 -6.19
CA HIS A 334 1.51 10.13 -6.69
C HIS A 334 1.16 9.91 -8.16
N GLY A 335 1.84 8.98 -8.86
CA GLY A 335 1.57 8.66 -10.27
C GLY A 335 1.64 9.88 -11.21
N GLY A 336 2.21 11.00 -10.76
CA GLY A 336 2.20 12.30 -11.40
C GLY A 336 3.46 12.56 -12.20
N GLY A 337 3.27 13.24 -13.34
CA GLY A 337 4.39 13.66 -14.17
C GLY A 337 3.96 14.03 -15.57
N PHE A 338 4.95 14.35 -16.39
CA PHE A 338 4.74 14.76 -17.76
C PHE A 338 5.28 13.73 -18.74
N VAL A 339 4.54 13.50 -19.82
CA VAL A 339 5.02 12.77 -20.98
C VAL A 339 4.85 13.67 -22.20
N PHE A 340 5.96 14.18 -22.70
CA PHE A 340 5.99 15.10 -23.84
C PHE A 340 6.32 14.36 -25.15
N ASP A 341 5.49 14.55 -26.17
CA ASP A 341 5.67 13.95 -27.48
C ASP A 341 6.48 14.85 -28.41
N CYS A 342 7.73 14.44 -28.67
CA CYS A 342 8.64 15.17 -29.57
C CYS A 342 8.50 14.73 -31.04
N ARG A 343 7.55 13.89 -31.43
CA ARG A 343 7.45 13.35 -32.79
C ARG A 343 7.06 14.38 -33.84
N ALA A 344 6.30 15.40 -33.44
CA ALA A 344 5.91 16.51 -34.31
C ALA A 344 7.07 17.46 -34.71
N LEU A 345 8.19 17.40 -34.01
CA LEU A 345 9.35 18.26 -34.25
C LEU A 345 10.22 17.70 -35.40
N PRO A 346 11.06 18.57 -36.05
CA PRO A 346 12.00 18.14 -37.07
C PRO A 346 12.84 16.94 -36.64
N ASN A 347 13.01 15.97 -37.53
CA ASN A 347 13.67 14.73 -37.20
C ASN A 347 15.07 14.61 -37.80
N PRO A 348 16.15 14.86 -37.03
CA PRO A 348 17.52 14.73 -37.55
C PRO A 348 17.84 13.36 -38.14
N GLY A 349 17.26 12.28 -37.55
CA GLY A 349 17.50 10.91 -38.01
C GLY A 349 17.02 10.60 -39.44
N ARG A 350 16.34 11.52 -40.14
CA ARG A 350 16.05 11.42 -41.59
C ARG A 350 17.27 11.73 -42.44
N GLU A 351 18.20 12.53 -41.94
CA GLU A 351 19.43 12.87 -42.65
C GLU A 351 20.53 11.83 -42.31
N GLU A 352 21.17 11.30 -43.30
CA GLU A 352 22.17 10.22 -43.17
C GLU A 352 23.31 10.60 -42.23
N ARG A 353 23.78 11.86 -42.31
CA ARG A 353 24.87 12.39 -41.46
C ARG A 353 24.56 12.40 -39.97
N TYR A 354 23.29 12.26 -39.55
CA TYR A 354 22.91 12.24 -38.11
C TYR A 354 22.46 10.86 -37.63
N ARG A 355 22.36 9.86 -38.49
CA ARG A 355 21.85 8.51 -38.10
C ARG A 355 22.71 7.83 -37.04
N GLY A 356 24.03 8.04 -37.12
CA GLY A 356 25.00 7.51 -36.15
C GLY A 356 25.17 8.33 -34.88
N LEU A 357 24.50 9.49 -34.80
CA LEU A 357 24.59 10.42 -33.69
C LEU A 357 23.35 10.37 -32.79
N THR A 358 23.44 11.00 -31.64
CA THR A 358 22.38 11.08 -30.62
C THR A 358 21.98 12.53 -30.33
N GLY A 359 20.99 12.73 -29.50
CA GLY A 359 20.65 14.08 -29.00
C GLY A 359 21.67 14.71 -28.07
N LEU A 360 22.75 14.00 -27.72
CA LEU A 360 23.90 14.52 -26.98
C LEU A 360 24.94 15.18 -27.87
N ASP A 361 24.92 14.86 -29.17
CA ASP A 361 25.95 15.27 -30.10
C ASP A 361 25.70 16.68 -30.64
N ALA A 362 26.74 17.51 -30.60
CA ALA A 362 26.66 18.93 -31.02
C ALA A 362 26.05 19.18 -32.41
N PRO A 363 26.33 18.36 -33.45
CA PRO A 363 25.71 18.53 -34.77
C PRO A 363 24.18 18.35 -34.72
N VAL A 364 23.66 17.39 -33.93
CA VAL A 364 22.23 17.11 -33.76
C VAL A 364 21.58 18.24 -32.95
N ILE A 365 22.23 18.68 -31.88
CA ILE A 365 21.77 19.80 -31.03
C ILE A 365 21.59 21.05 -31.92
N ARG A 366 22.61 21.43 -32.69
CA ARG A 366 22.54 22.59 -33.58
C ARG A 366 21.45 22.46 -34.65
N ALA A 367 21.24 21.25 -35.18
CA ALA A 367 20.17 21.02 -36.16
C ALA A 367 18.77 21.21 -35.54
N LEU A 368 18.56 20.75 -34.33
CA LEU A 368 17.30 20.95 -33.59
C LEU A 368 17.08 22.42 -33.21
N GLU A 369 18.11 23.10 -32.75
CA GLU A 369 18.00 24.50 -32.27
C GLU A 369 17.73 25.51 -33.39
N ARG A 370 18.05 25.18 -34.65
CA ARG A 370 17.73 26.01 -35.80
C ARG A 370 16.23 26.08 -36.12
N ALA A 371 15.47 25.11 -35.67
CA ALA A 371 14.05 25.04 -35.95
C ALA A 371 13.25 25.86 -34.92
N ALA A 372 12.44 26.80 -35.36
CA ALA A 372 11.63 27.63 -34.50
C ALA A 372 10.63 26.82 -33.64
N GLU A 373 10.15 25.69 -34.16
CA GLU A 373 9.27 24.76 -33.46
C GLU A 373 9.94 24.16 -32.21
N THR A 374 11.23 23.89 -32.27
CA THR A 374 12.03 23.40 -31.13
C THR A 374 12.05 24.42 -29.99
N GLY A 375 12.23 25.68 -30.31
CA GLY A 375 12.19 26.79 -29.34
C GLY A 375 10.83 26.96 -28.69
N ARG A 376 9.74 26.93 -29.48
CA ARG A 376 8.37 27.01 -28.96
C ARG A 376 8.02 25.84 -28.07
N PHE A 377 8.36 24.64 -28.48
CA PHE A 377 8.13 23.42 -27.69
C PHE A 377 8.89 23.44 -26.35
N TRP A 378 10.16 23.88 -26.39
CA TRP A 378 10.95 24.05 -25.16
C TRP A 378 10.30 25.04 -24.19
N THR A 379 9.90 26.22 -24.65
CA THR A 379 9.28 27.24 -23.80
C THR A 379 8.01 26.73 -23.15
N ALA A 380 7.16 26.03 -23.90
CA ALA A 380 5.90 25.47 -23.38
C ALA A 380 6.16 24.38 -22.35
N THR A 381 7.00 23.37 -22.66
CA THR A 381 7.26 22.25 -21.77
C THR A 381 8.01 22.68 -20.50
N ARG A 382 8.96 23.60 -20.62
CA ARG A 382 9.66 24.20 -19.49
C ARG A 382 8.69 24.91 -18.54
N GLY A 383 7.80 25.75 -19.06
CA GLY A 383 6.84 26.49 -18.22
C GLY A 383 5.92 25.58 -17.42
N LEU A 384 5.44 24.49 -18.04
CA LEU A 384 4.61 23.49 -17.35
C LEU A 384 5.38 22.78 -16.24
N VAL A 385 6.61 22.33 -16.50
CA VAL A 385 7.45 21.63 -15.52
C VAL A 385 7.85 22.58 -14.40
N ASP A 386 8.23 23.81 -14.70
CA ASP A 386 8.61 24.82 -13.71
C ASP A 386 7.48 25.10 -12.71
N ALA A 387 6.26 25.32 -13.21
CA ALA A 387 5.08 25.53 -12.38
C ALA A 387 4.77 24.30 -11.48
N GLN A 388 4.97 23.09 -12.00
CA GLN A 388 4.75 21.88 -11.24
C GLN A 388 5.82 21.68 -10.14
N VAL A 389 7.08 21.95 -10.44
CA VAL A 389 8.18 21.91 -9.46
C VAL A 389 7.91 22.87 -8.30
N GLU A 390 7.52 24.13 -8.59
CA GLU A 390 7.14 25.10 -7.56
C GLU A 390 6.00 24.61 -6.68
N ASN A 391 4.93 24.10 -7.29
CA ASN A 391 3.80 23.54 -6.56
C ASN A 391 4.20 22.34 -5.70
N TYR A 392 5.07 21.46 -6.21
CA TYR A 392 5.51 20.26 -5.49
C TYR A 392 6.39 20.62 -4.30
N LEU A 393 7.33 21.55 -4.46
CA LEU A 393 8.14 22.06 -3.36
C LEU A 393 7.27 22.73 -2.29
N ALA A 394 6.34 23.60 -2.68
CA ALA A 394 5.43 24.28 -1.75
C ALA A 394 4.52 23.32 -0.96
N ARG A 395 4.18 22.17 -1.55
CA ARG A 395 3.29 21.14 -0.95
C ARG A 395 4.04 19.98 -0.33
N GLY A 396 5.37 19.98 -0.33
CA GLY A 396 6.21 18.93 0.26
C GLY A 396 6.17 17.59 -0.49
N PHE A 397 5.85 17.60 -1.79
CA PHE A 397 5.99 16.41 -2.63
C PHE A 397 7.47 16.09 -2.87
N ARG A 398 7.77 14.79 -2.99
CA ARG A 398 9.16 14.33 -3.06
C ARG A 398 9.60 13.81 -4.42
N ASP A 399 8.67 13.46 -5.29
CA ASP A 399 8.96 12.81 -6.57
C ASP A 399 8.15 13.45 -7.70
N LEU A 400 8.84 13.76 -8.82
CA LEU A 400 8.22 14.22 -10.06
C LEU A 400 8.89 13.51 -11.25
N ALA A 401 8.08 13.01 -12.19
CA ALA A 401 8.58 12.38 -13.40
C ALA A 401 8.37 13.28 -14.63
N VAL A 402 9.39 13.43 -15.46
CA VAL A 402 9.31 14.18 -16.72
C VAL A 402 9.90 13.35 -17.86
N ALA A 403 9.07 12.88 -18.78
CA ALA A 403 9.50 12.02 -19.85
C ALA A 403 9.35 12.70 -21.23
N TYR A 404 10.38 12.60 -22.05
CA TYR A 404 10.34 13.03 -23.45
C TYR A 404 10.38 11.83 -24.39
N GLY A 405 9.41 11.72 -25.30
CA GLY A 405 9.27 10.60 -26.23
C GLY A 405 9.51 11.01 -27.68
N CYS A 406 10.26 10.20 -28.43
CA CYS A 406 10.29 10.30 -29.89
C CYS A 406 10.21 8.91 -30.53
N THR A 407 10.21 8.80 -31.86
CA THR A 407 10.02 7.52 -32.54
C THR A 407 11.06 6.47 -32.13
N GLY A 408 12.35 6.85 -32.12
CA GLY A 408 13.49 5.95 -31.86
C GLY A 408 14.13 6.09 -30.49
N GLY A 409 13.82 7.14 -29.71
CA GLY A 409 14.46 7.37 -28.41
C GLY A 409 15.93 7.79 -28.48
N GLN A 410 16.41 8.35 -29.62
CA GLN A 410 17.83 8.60 -29.89
C GLN A 410 18.20 10.09 -30.04
N HIS A 411 17.38 10.91 -30.72
CA HIS A 411 17.71 12.31 -31.05
C HIS A 411 16.88 13.29 -30.24
N ARG A 412 15.63 13.57 -30.67
CA ARG A 412 14.77 14.63 -30.11
C ARG A 412 14.48 14.45 -28.62
N SER A 413 14.06 13.25 -28.21
CA SER A 413 13.75 12.94 -26.81
C SER A 413 14.99 13.08 -25.91
N VAL A 414 16.14 12.66 -26.37
CA VAL A 414 17.42 12.77 -25.65
C VAL A 414 17.80 14.24 -25.46
N TYR A 415 17.75 15.04 -26.54
CA TYR A 415 18.03 16.47 -26.48
C TYR A 415 17.15 17.21 -25.46
N PHE A 416 15.83 16.96 -25.47
CA PHE A 416 14.94 17.65 -24.53
C PHE A 416 15.08 17.16 -23.11
N ALA A 417 15.33 15.87 -22.89
CA ALA A 417 15.56 15.32 -21.57
C ALA A 417 16.83 15.94 -20.93
N GLU A 418 17.92 15.99 -21.68
CA GLU A 418 19.17 16.63 -21.22
C GLU A 418 19.01 18.13 -20.96
N ARG A 419 18.29 18.83 -21.82
CA ARG A 419 18.05 20.25 -21.67
C ARG A 419 17.19 20.55 -20.43
N MET A 420 16.18 19.72 -20.15
CA MET A 420 15.34 19.83 -18.96
C MET A 420 16.12 19.50 -17.68
N ALA A 421 16.89 18.42 -17.69
CA ALA A 421 17.70 18.04 -16.54
C ALA A 421 18.69 19.14 -16.14
N ARG A 422 19.41 19.72 -17.12
CA ARG A 422 20.31 20.84 -16.86
C ARG A 422 19.58 22.10 -16.38
N HIS A 423 18.40 22.39 -16.93
CA HIS A 423 17.60 23.53 -16.50
C HIS A 423 17.18 23.40 -15.03
N LEU A 424 16.63 22.24 -14.65
CA LEU A 424 16.16 22.01 -13.28
C LEU A 424 17.30 21.96 -12.25
N ALA A 425 18.43 21.35 -12.61
CA ALA A 425 19.61 21.30 -11.73
C ALA A 425 20.23 22.70 -11.46
N ALA A 426 20.11 23.61 -12.43
CA ALA A 426 20.62 24.99 -12.29
C ALA A 426 19.64 25.93 -11.56
N ARG A 427 18.36 25.55 -11.44
CA ARG A 427 17.30 26.45 -10.96
C ARG A 427 17.17 26.49 -9.45
N ASP A 428 17.20 25.34 -8.78
CA ASP A 428 16.94 25.24 -7.34
C ASP A 428 17.80 24.15 -6.71
N PRO A 429 18.64 24.47 -5.73
CA PRO A 429 19.50 23.51 -5.04
C PRO A 429 18.74 22.45 -4.25
N SER A 430 17.48 22.68 -3.89
CA SER A 430 16.61 21.71 -3.20
C SER A 430 16.03 20.64 -4.15
N VAL A 431 16.18 20.84 -5.48
CA VAL A 431 15.75 19.90 -6.51
C VAL A 431 16.92 19.01 -6.92
N ARG A 432 16.79 17.72 -6.67
CA ARG A 432 17.75 16.72 -7.17
C ARG A 432 17.24 16.15 -8.48
N VAL A 433 18.07 16.16 -9.51
CA VAL A 433 17.68 15.70 -10.84
C VAL A 433 18.40 14.41 -11.21
N ARG A 434 17.62 13.40 -11.52
CA ARG A 434 18.12 12.14 -12.09
C ARG A 434 17.74 12.09 -13.57
N ILE A 435 18.72 11.85 -14.44
CA ILE A 435 18.46 11.65 -15.87
C ILE A 435 18.62 10.19 -16.26
N ARG A 436 17.70 9.71 -17.12
CA ARG A 436 17.67 8.35 -17.60
C ARG A 436 17.33 8.25 -19.08
N HIS A 437 18.21 7.66 -19.86
CA HIS A 437 17.95 7.39 -21.28
C HIS A 437 17.63 5.89 -21.48
N ARG A 438 16.34 5.57 -21.64
CA ARG A 438 15.88 4.17 -21.71
C ARG A 438 16.44 3.38 -22.89
N GLU A 439 16.85 4.06 -23.95
CA GLU A 439 17.36 3.42 -25.16
C GLU A 439 18.89 3.51 -25.27
N ALA A 440 19.61 4.03 -24.28
CA ALA A 440 21.06 4.27 -24.32
C ALA A 440 21.89 3.04 -24.73
N ALA A 441 21.53 1.86 -24.20
CA ALA A 441 22.21 0.61 -24.53
C ALA A 441 22.14 0.20 -26.02
N ARG A 442 21.32 0.89 -26.83
CA ARG A 442 21.04 0.59 -28.24
C ARG A 442 21.50 1.67 -29.20
N TRP A 443 22.05 2.74 -28.67
CA TRP A 443 22.58 3.82 -29.52
C TRP A 443 23.81 3.34 -30.29
N PRO A 444 24.09 3.92 -31.46
CA PRO A 444 25.35 3.68 -32.16
C PRO A 444 26.51 4.01 -31.21
N ARG A 445 27.50 3.13 -31.10
CA ARG A 445 28.69 3.36 -30.28
C ARG A 445 29.65 4.25 -31.05
N SER A 446 29.99 5.40 -30.49
CA SER A 446 31.18 6.16 -30.86
C SER A 446 32.38 5.58 -30.10
N GLU A 447 33.51 5.44 -30.76
CA GLU A 447 34.76 4.98 -30.11
C GLU A 447 35.10 5.97 -28.99
N GLY A 448 35.03 5.50 -27.72
CA GLY A 448 35.46 6.25 -26.54
C GLY A 448 34.41 6.55 -25.47
N SER A 449 33.10 6.26 -25.67
CA SER A 449 32.08 6.51 -24.65
C SER A 449 31.41 5.23 -24.20
N GLY A 450 31.62 4.85 -22.94
CA GLY A 450 30.82 3.80 -22.28
C GLY A 450 29.37 4.24 -22.06
N PRO A 451 28.41 3.32 -21.88
CA PRO A 451 27.01 3.67 -21.68
C PRO A 451 26.79 4.26 -20.28
N GLU A 452 26.76 5.56 -20.17
CA GLU A 452 26.19 6.24 -18.99
C GLU A 452 24.67 6.20 -19.09
N GLY A 453 24.06 5.10 -18.58
CA GLY A 453 22.61 4.91 -18.64
C GLY A 453 21.81 5.77 -17.67
N ASP A 454 22.28 5.88 -16.44
CA ASP A 454 21.63 6.61 -15.34
C ASP A 454 22.67 7.49 -14.65
N ARG A 455 22.39 8.79 -14.49
CA ARG A 455 23.28 9.70 -13.76
C ARG A 455 22.49 10.76 -12.99
N TRP A 456 23.12 11.21 -11.88
CA TRP A 456 22.68 12.38 -11.15
C TRP A 456 23.38 13.62 -11.73
N THR A 457 22.61 14.65 -11.95
CA THR A 457 23.16 15.99 -12.23
C THR A 457 23.12 16.78 -10.93
N ARG A 458 24.27 17.30 -10.51
CA ARG A 458 24.34 18.25 -9.40
C ARG A 458 23.92 19.63 -9.89
#